data_310fdfa398d84e8adda308a9c1c12668
#
_entry.id   310fdfa398d84e8adda308a9c1c12668
#
_cell.length_a   1.000
_cell.length_b   1.000
_cell.length_c   1.000
_cell.angle_alpha   90.00
_cell.angle_beta   90.00
_cell.angle_gamma   90.00
#
_symmetry.space_group_name_H-M   'P 1'
#
loop_
_entity.id
_entity.type
_entity.pdbx_description
1 polymer ?
#
loop_
_entity_poly.entity_id
_entity_poly.type
_entity_poly.pdbx_seq_one_letter_code
_entity_poly.pdbx_strand_id
1 'polypeptide(L)'
;MKIYVHREGKNYGPYSVAQLKEYLQARNFIKDDLACHDGANWVKLSEVPGIEEAASNIVHQLDLSSSKPDSNLAVEAQVKTDNQKVKPTQKSRKKTLILTGTVLASISLIGILASLFMGNGEDQITHETGSGNELEDISLNGKPAPLFATFDPRPAARKIDDFLYANLAKVEVSPNDQISDEQFLRRAYLNVIGRIPSISEADEFHQSNSEDKHSLLIRKLLSNDAGYTAHHYQFWADLLRIPTGVDYTLYYREWIKDEIRINTPYDELARKLVSGHGLIFDNPASAYYLRDAGMALDNMSNSARIFLGTRLECAQCHDHPFDKWTQMEYFRMAAYTYDFDVRMGVTKDSNRQKIYQDFNRRKWNAYIKASGFDDFPHLHDESKIGEWLSRPFAPKYLESNNLSEAQFREAAIRGFAARKEMEEFDQPVSQSINMLYGHISNVQVKHHKDKPLQLPHDYQYEDGTPGDIVTPDTMFGPDIPILEDPTDRKNAYAKWLTSKENPRFTRVIVNRLWKRAFGHGLFEPVDNLTDRTEISQPELLSFLEGLMQDLDYDIRAFQTVLLHTDLFRREMHLEDHSPGMKFHFAG
;
A
#
# COMPACT_ATOMS: atom_id res chain seq x y z
N MET A 1 -2.08 31.28 13.47
CA MET A 1 -1.60 30.73 14.75
C MET A 1 -1.08 29.35 14.47
N LYS A 2 0.11 28.98 14.95
CA LYS A 2 0.69 27.64 14.80
C LYS A 2 0.54 26.93 16.13
N ILE A 3 -0.13 25.79 16.13
CA ILE A 3 -0.47 25.05 17.34
C ILE A 3 0.20 23.68 17.28
N TYR A 4 0.90 23.32 18.35
CA TYR A 4 1.47 22.00 18.52
C TYR A 4 0.62 21.23 19.52
N VAL A 5 0.42 19.94 19.30
CA VAL A 5 -0.35 19.06 20.18
C VAL A 5 0.58 18.00 20.75
N HIS A 6 0.53 17.78 22.05
CA HIS A 6 1.28 16.74 22.76
C HIS A 6 0.34 15.61 23.18
N ARG A 7 0.62 14.41 22.71
CA ARG A 7 -0.14 13.20 23.05
C ARG A 7 0.81 12.00 23.11
N GLU A 8 0.64 11.16 24.10
CA GLU A 8 1.41 9.91 24.28
C GLU A 8 2.94 10.10 24.20
N GLY A 9 3.44 11.21 24.79
CA GLY A 9 4.87 11.51 24.82
C GLY A 9 5.46 12.08 23.52
N LYS A 10 4.63 12.38 22.51
CA LYS A 10 5.06 12.94 21.22
C LYS A 10 4.40 14.28 20.93
N ASN A 11 5.15 15.16 20.25
CA ASN A 11 4.65 16.44 19.76
C ASN A 11 4.27 16.34 18.28
N TYR A 12 3.08 16.81 17.95
CA TYR A 12 2.52 16.84 16.61
C TYR A 12 2.27 18.28 16.17
N GLY A 13 2.37 18.58 14.89
CA GLY A 13 2.14 19.91 14.34
C GLY A 13 3.34 20.51 13.62
N PRO A 14 3.30 21.79 13.25
CA PRO A 14 2.29 22.78 13.67
C PRO A 14 0.98 22.70 12.85
N TYR A 15 -0.15 22.84 13.52
CA TYR A 15 -1.48 22.84 12.92
C TYR A 15 -2.14 24.21 12.96
N SER A 16 -3.08 24.47 12.06
CA SER A 16 -4.03 25.58 12.14
C SER A 16 -5.26 25.18 12.98
N VAL A 17 -6.02 26.18 13.46
CA VAL A 17 -7.27 25.95 14.20
C VAL A 17 -8.26 25.12 13.37
N ALA A 18 -8.34 25.36 12.03
CA ALA A 18 -9.22 24.62 11.14
C ALA A 18 -8.85 23.14 11.08
N GLN A 19 -7.58 22.81 10.90
CA GLN A 19 -7.09 21.42 10.90
C GLN A 19 -7.33 20.72 12.24
N LEU A 20 -7.16 21.43 13.36
CA LEU A 20 -7.43 20.83 14.67
C LEU A 20 -8.92 20.56 14.92
N LYS A 21 -9.82 21.39 14.36
CA LYS A 21 -11.27 21.10 14.38
C LYS A 21 -11.59 19.82 13.60
N GLU A 22 -11.01 19.63 12.44
CA GLU A 22 -11.17 18.41 11.64
C GLU A 22 -10.62 17.18 12.37
N TYR A 23 -9.43 17.29 12.98
CA TYR A 23 -8.80 16.20 13.74
C TYR A 23 -9.57 15.84 15.02
N LEU A 24 -10.20 16.81 15.69
CA LEU A 24 -11.11 16.56 16.81
C LEU A 24 -12.39 15.85 16.37
N GLN A 25 -12.97 16.25 15.22
CA GLN A 25 -14.14 15.57 14.63
C GLN A 25 -13.80 14.14 14.22
N ALA A 26 -12.63 13.93 13.63
CA ALA A 26 -12.12 12.62 13.24
C ALA A 26 -11.61 11.76 14.42
N ARG A 27 -11.65 12.27 15.65
CA ARG A 27 -11.13 11.63 16.87
C ARG A 27 -9.63 11.30 16.85
N ASN A 28 -8.87 11.97 16.01
CA ASN A 28 -7.40 11.84 15.97
C ASN A 28 -6.76 12.49 17.20
N PHE A 29 -7.36 13.56 17.73
CA PHE A 29 -7.04 14.17 19.01
C PHE A 29 -8.28 14.21 19.90
N ILE A 30 -8.06 14.32 21.20
CA ILE A 30 -9.12 14.49 22.20
C ILE A 30 -9.02 15.86 22.87
N LYS A 31 -10.10 16.33 23.48
CA LYS A 31 -10.18 17.66 24.11
C LYS A 31 -9.17 17.86 25.24
N ASP A 32 -8.76 16.79 25.89
CA ASP A 32 -7.82 16.79 27.00
C ASP A 32 -6.35 16.65 26.58
N ASP A 33 -6.05 16.45 25.29
CA ASP A 33 -4.69 16.49 24.78
C ASP A 33 -4.09 17.88 25.02
N LEU A 34 -2.79 17.93 25.35
CA LEU A 34 -2.13 19.20 25.60
C LEU A 34 -1.77 19.89 24.28
N ALA A 35 -2.01 21.20 24.21
CA ALA A 35 -1.69 22.02 23.04
C ALA A 35 -0.91 23.26 23.43
N CYS A 36 0.03 23.67 22.59
CA CYS A 36 0.81 24.89 22.74
C CYS A 36 0.58 25.81 21.53
N HIS A 37 0.01 27.00 21.76
CA HIS A 37 -0.32 27.96 20.70
C HIS A 37 0.45 29.28 20.83
N ASP A 38 1.08 29.53 21.94
CA ASP A 38 1.86 30.74 22.25
C ASP A 38 3.39 30.49 22.26
N GLY A 39 3.81 29.24 22.10
CA GLY A 39 5.21 28.82 22.10
C GLY A 39 5.84 28.67 23.50
N ALA A 40 5.04 28.84 24.57
CA ALA A 40 5.54 28.83 25.95
C ALA A 40 4.73 27.89 26.85
N ASN A 41 3.40 27.92 26.74
CA ASN A 41 2.52 27.23 27.67
C ASN A 41 1.77 26.10 27.02
N TRP A 42 1.64 24.98 27.71
CA TRP A 42 0.83 23.84 27.31
C TRP A 42 -0.50 23.89 28.07
N VAL A 43 -1.59 24.03 27.33
CA VAL A 43 -2.98 24.07 27.81
C VAL A 43 -3.76 22.90 27.19
N LYS A 44 -4.95 22.58 27.71
CA LYS A 44 -5.79 21.58 27.04
C LYS A 44 -6.20 22.07 25.65
N LEU A 45 -6.33 21.15 24.71
CA LEU A 45 -6.72 21.47 23.34
C LEU A 45 -8.10 22.18 23.29
N SER A 46 -8.99 21.87 24.25
CA SER A 46 -10.27 22.57 24.44
C SER A 46 -10.14 24.04 24.88
N GLU A 47 -9.00 24.44 25.41
CA GLU A 47 -8.75 25.81 25.91
C GLU A 47 -8.04 26.69 24.87
N VAL A 48 -7.72 26.12 23.70
CA VAL A 48 -7.06 26.88 22.64
C VAL A 48 -8.05 27.84 21.97
N PRO A 49 -7.73 29.14 21.87
CA PRO A 49 -8.63 30.12 21.25
C PRO A 49 -9.10 29.75 19.85
N GLY A 50 -10.40 29.74 19.65
CA GLY A 50 -11.06 29.37 18.38
C GLY A 50 -11.42 27.88 18.26
N ILE A 51 -11.13 27.04 19.26
CA ILE A 51 -11.58 25.64 19.33
C ILE A 51 -12.82 25.49 20.23
N GLU A 52 -13.08 26.44 21.11
CA GLU A 52 -14.15 26.45 22.11
C GLU A 52 -15.56 26.18 21.55
N GLU A 53 -15.90 26.69 20.36
CA GLU A 53 -17.23 26.53 19.75
C GLU A 53 -17.49 25.11 19.20
N ALA A 54 -16.46 24.36 18.84
CA ALA A 54 -16.62 22.98 18.39
C ALA A 54 -16.91 22.00 19.55
N ALA A 55 -16.72 22.45 20.79
CA ALA A 55 -16.88 21.65 21.99
C ALA A 55 -18.32 21.58 22.49
N SER A 56 -19.16 22.57 22.18
CA SER A 56 -20.53 22.69 22.72
C SER A 56 -21.59 21.90 21.93
N ASN A 57 -21.33 21.52 20.69
CA ASN A 57 -22.31 20.81 19.83
C ASN A 57 -22.28 19.27 19.97
N ILE A 58 -21.41 18.70 20.81
CA ILE A 58 -21.30 17.23 20.97
C ILE A 58 -21.97 16.74 22.28
N VAL A 59 -22.44 17.61 23.15
CA VAL A 59 -22.97 17.25 24.49
C VAL A 59 -24.44 16.81 24.47
N HIS A 60 -25.13 16.76 23.33
CA HIS A 60 -26.56 16.44 23.28
C HIS A 60 -26.95 15.06 22.74
N GLN A 61 -26.06 14.08 22.79
CA GLN A 61 -26.49 12.67 22.63
C GLN A 61 -25.56 11.72 23.40
N LEU A 62 -26.20 10.98 24.32
CA LEU A 62 -25.73 9.80 25.04
C LEU A 62 -25.13 10.01 26.45
N ASP A 63 -26.05 10.20 27.39
CA ASP A 63 -25.91 9.77 28.79
C ASP A 63 -26.14 8.25 28.86
N LEU A 64 -25.15 7.48 29.32
CA LEU A 64 -25.33 6.22 30.03
C LEU A 64 -24.01 5.78 30.72
N SER A 65 -24.00 6.00 32.02
CA SER A 65 -23.46 5.21 33.16
C SER A 65 -22.09 4.52 33.08
N SER A 66 -21.21 5.02 33.91
CA SER A 66 -20.51 4.38 35.05
C SER A 66 -19.65 3.13 34.83
N SER A 67 -18.36 3.26 35.05
CA SER A 67 -17.62 2.63 36.15
C SER A 67 -16.13 2.97 36.10
N LYS A 68 -15.61 3.46 37.24
CA LYS A 68 -14.16 3.58 37.53
C LYS A 68 -13.58 2.21 37.86
N PRO A 69 -12.26 2.04 37.72
CA PRO A 69 -11.50 1.69 38.91
C PRO A 69 -10.18 2.48 39.09
N ASP A 70 -9.79 2.41 40.34
CA ASP A 70 -8.74 3.08 41.09
C ASP A 70 -7.29 3.01 40.61
N SER A 71 -6.64 4.12 40.82
CA SER A 71 -5.41 4.57 41.52
C SER A 71 -4.16 3.69 41.62
N ASN A 72 -3.05 4.44 41.54
CA ASN A 72 -1.72 4.32 42.15
C ASN A 72 -0.63 3.58 41.37
N LEU A 73 0.31 4.39 40.87
CA LEU A 73 1.73 4.35 41.27
C LEU A 73 2.49 5.51 40.64
N ALA A 74 2.94 6.41 41.52
CA ALA A 74 3.86 7.48 41.21
C ALA A 74 5.30 6.96 41.18
N VAL A 75 6.10 7.38 40.21
CA VAL A 75 7.57 7.41 40.29
C VAL A 75 8.07 8.72 39.71
N GLU A 76 8.67 9.54 40.54
CA GLU A 76 9.40 10.75 40.22
C GLU A 76 10.68 10.44 39.44
N ALA A 77 10.98 11.23 38.42
CA ALA A 77 12.33 11.39 37.90
C ALA A 77 12.56 12.86 37.50
N GLN A 78 13.43 13.50 38.26
CA GLN A 78 13.93 14.85 38.02
C GLN A 78 14.85 14.90 36.81
N VAL A 79 14.68 15.85 35.91
CA VAL A 79 15.65 16.23 34.89
C VAL A 79 15.92 17.74 34.96
N LYS A 80 17.20 18.03 35.08
CA LYS A 80 17.79 19.38 35.18
C LYS A 80 17.60 20.19 33.90
N THR A 81 17.21 21.43 34.05
CA THR A 81 17.17 22.46 33.00
C THR A 81 18.54 23.11 32.85
N ASP A 82 19.00 23.20 31.63
CA ASP A 82 20.12 24.06 31.25
C ASP A 82 19.63 25.14 30.27
N ASN A 83 19.76 26.40 30.71
CA ASN A 83 19.32 27.61 30.01
C ASN A 83 20.44 28.14 29.13
N GLN A 84 20.24 28.21 27.83
CA GLN A 84 21.01 29.14 26.98
C GLN A 84 20.09 30.06 26.17
N LYS A 85 20.23 31.36 26.44
CA LYS A 85 19.57 32.48 25.76
C LYS A 85 20.19 32.72 24.38
N VAL A 86 19.38 32.76 23.34
CA VAL A 86 19.75 33.31 22.02
C VAL A 86 18.81 34.46 21.68
N LYS A 87 19.41 35.63 21.35
CA LYS A 87 18.73 36.87 20.96
C LYS A 87 18.17 36.81 19.53
N PRO A 88 17.07 37.51 19.22
CA PRO A 88 16.49 37.54 17.90
C PRO A 88 17.17 38.56 16.99
N THR A 89 17.50 38.15 15.77
CA THR A 89 17.89 39.05 14.68
C THR A 89 16.71 39.20 13.68
N GLN A 90 16.35 40.47 13.48
CA GLN A 90 15.40 40.92 12.45
C GLN A 90 15.98 40.74 11.03
N LYS A 91 15.27 40.08 10.14
CA LYS A 91 15.46 40.27 8.68
C LYS A 91 14.18 40.03 7.88
N SER A 92 13.69 41.09 7.35
CA SER A 92 13.33 41.43 5.97
C SER A 92 12.16 40.71 5.29
N ARG A 93 11.06 41.50 5.14
CA ARG A 93 9.77 41.23 4.46
C ARG A 93 9.81 41.17 2.91
N LYS A 94 10.89 40.74 2.25
CA LYS A 94 10.97 40.78 0.77
C LYS A 94 10.92 39.41 0.06
N LYS A 95 10.79 38.30 0.77
CA LYS A 95 10.83 36.95 0.13
C LYS A 95 9.48 36.31 -0.20
N THR A 96 8.37 36.92 0.19
CA THR A 96 7.04 36.26 0.02
C THR A 96 6.40 36.51 -1.35
N LEU A 97 6.86 37.50 -2.11
CA LEU A 97 6.24 37.86 -3.40
C LEU A 97 6.79 37.07 -4.62
N ILE A 98 7.95 36.44 -4.49
CA ILE A 98 8.57 35.67 -5.56
C ILE A 98 8.07 34.24 -5.62
N LEU A 99 7.62 33.66 -4.47
CA LEU A 99 7.16 32.27 -4.43
C LEU A 99 5.78 32.03 -5.05
N THR A 100 4.92 33.06 -5.09
CA THR A 100 3.59 32.96 -5.71
C THR A 100 3.63 33.09 -7.24
N GLY A 101 4.62 33.76 -7.79
CA GLY A 101 4.79 33.87 -9.25
C GLY A 101 5.28 32.57 -9.91
N THR A 102 6.12 31.81 -9.24
CA THR A 102 6.70 30.59 -9.80
C THR A 102 5.72 29.40 -9.77
N VAL A 103 4.81 29.33 -8.82
CA VAL A 103 3.77 28.28 -8.77
C VAL A 103 2.74 28.47 -9.89
N LEU A 104 2.36 29.70 -10.20
CA LEU A 104 1.43 30.00 -11.29
C LEU A 104 2.06 29.75 -12.69
N ALA A 105 3.37 29.99 -12.86
CA ALA A 105 4.06 29.70 -14.11
C ALA A 105 4.22 28.18 -14.38
N SER A 106 4.42 27.39 -13.36
CA SER A 106 4.53 25.93 -13.49
C SER A 106 3.18 25.28 -13.82
N ILE A 107 2.07 25.77 -13.29
CA ILE A 107 0.72 25.27 -13.62
C ILE A 107 0.35 25.61 -15.08
N SER A 108 0.76 26.79 -15.58
CA SER A 108 0.53 27.18 -16.98
C SER A 108 1.35 26.34 -17.97
N LEU A 109 2.56 25.93 -17.61
CA LEU A 109 3.42 25.09 -18.46
C LEU A 109 2.92 23.65 -18.56
N ILE A 110 2.35 23.10 -17.48
CA ILE A 110 1.73 21.78 -17.48
C ILE A 110 0.45 21.76 -18.32
N GLY A 111 -0.33 22.85 -18.28
CA GLY A 111 -1.52 23.02 -19.13
C GLY A 111 -1.19 23.07 -20.62
N ILE A 112 -0.10 23.73 -21.01
CA ILE A 112 0.34 23.84 -22.42
C ILE A 112 0.93 22.50 -22.91
N LEU A 113 1.63 21.75 -22.09
CA LEU A 113 2.12 20.41 -22.46
C LEU A 113 0.97 19.40 -22.59
N ALA A 114 -0.06 19.47 -21.76
CA ALA A 114 -1.24 18.62 -21.87
C ALA A 114 -2.04 18.90 -23.16
N SER A 115 -2.13 20.16 -23.60
CA SER A 115 -2.83 20.54 -24.84
C SER A 115 -2.08 20.14 -26.12
N LEU A 116 -0.77 19.92 -26.04
CA LEU A 116 0.05 19.47 -27.19
C LEU A 116 0.01 17.95 -27.41
N PHE A 117 -0.46 17.19 -26.42
CA PHE A 117 -0.59 15.73 -26.52
C PHE A 117 -2.04 15.22 -26.73
N MET A 118 -3.04 16.10 -26.65
CA MET A 118 -4.42 15.76 -27.00
C MET A 118 -4.69 16.17 -28.46
N GLY A 119 -4.48 15.22 -29.37
CA GLY A 119 -4.85 15.36 -30.76
C GLY A 119 -6.36 15.49 -30.91
N ASN A 120 -6.78 16.38 -31.80
CA ASN A 120 -8.17 16.68 -32.16
C ASN A 120 -8.93 15.40 -32.56
N GLY A 121 -9.91 15.05 -31.76
CA GLY A 121 -10.98 14.15 -32.08
C GLY A 121 -12.27 14.73 -31.50
N GLU A 122 -12.96 15.56 -32.27
CA GLU A 122 -14.32 15.99 -31.98
C GLU A 122 -15.28 14.86 -32.33
N ASP A 123 -15.83 14.18 -31.32
CA ASP A 123 -17.08 13.43 -31.47
C ASP A 123 -18.13 14.00 -30.50
N GLN A 124 -19.17 14.56 -31.11
CA GLN A 124 -20.31 15.15 -30.43
C GLN A 124 -21.14 14.06 -29.75
N ILE A 125 -21.28 14.16 -28.42
CA ILE A 125 -22.24 13.36 -27.66
C ILE A 125 -23.56 14.10 -27.62
N THR A 126 -24.54 13.63 -28.39
CA THR A 126 -25.95 14.05 -28.27
C THR A 126 -26.63 13.24 -27.17
N HIS A 127 -27.19 13.93 -26.18
CA HIS A 127 -28.07 13.34 -25.19
C HIS A 127 -29.46 13.07 -25.78
N GLU A 128 -29.81 11.81 -25.98
CA GLU A 128 -31.21 11.41 -26.14
C GLU A 128 -31.69 10.68 -24.89
N THR A 129 -32.75 11.23 -24.27
CA THR A 129 -33.52 10.60 -23.21
C THR A 129 -34.57 9.69 -23.85
N GLY A 130 -34.37 8.39 -23.71
CA GLY A 130 -35.34 7.38 -24.14
C GLY A 130 -35.64 6.41 -23.00
N SER A 131 -36.91 6.37 -22.57
CA SER A 131 -37.45 5.37 -21.65
C SER A 131 -37.73 4.08 -22.43
N GLY A 132 -37.31 2.92 -21.89
CA GLY A 132 -37.72 1.62 -22.44
C GLY A 132 -36.94 0.48 -21.79
N ASN A 133 -37.66 -0.35 -21.08
CA ASN A 133 -37.21 -1.63 -20.54
C ASN A 133 -36.86 -2.60 -21.68
N GLU A 134 -35.58 -2.91 -21.80
CA GLU A 134 -35.12 -4.20 -22.34
C GLU A 134 -33.65 -4.36 -21.90
N LEU A 135 -33.35 -5.46 -21.21
CA LEU A 135 -31.98 -5.84 -20.87
C LEU A 135 -31.26 -6.23 -22.16
N GLU A 136 -30.72 -5.26 -22.89
CA GLU A 136 -29.80 -5.52 -23.97
C GLU A 136 -28.47 -6.02 -23.43
N ASP A 137 -28.01 -7.10 -24.03
CA ASP A 137 -26.72 -7.75 -23.88
C ASP A 137 -25.58 -6.69 -23.90
N ILE A 138 -25.03 -6.34 -22.74
CA ILE A 138 -23.90 -5.42 -22.65
C ILE A 138 -22.65 -6.19 -23.03
N SER A 139 -22.44 -6.36 -24.32
CA SER A 139 -21.16 -6.76 -24.88
C SER A 139 -20.17 -5.59 -24.77
N LEU A 140 -19.44 -5.49 -23.66
CA LEU A 140 -18.33 -4.58 -23.51
C LEU A 140 -17.17 -5.03 -24.43
N ASN A 141 -17.04 -4.41 -25.61
CA ASN A 141 -15.90 -4.52 -26.52
C ASN A 141 -15.51 -5.95 -26.95
N GLY A 142 -16.47 -6.82 -27.25
CA GLY A 142 -16.20 -8.16 -27.76
C GLY A 142 -15.61 -9.15 -26.74
N LYS A 143 -15.56 -8.81 -25.45
CA LYS A 143 -15.25 -9.76 -24.38
C LYS A 143 -16.50 -10.50 -23.94
N PRO A 144 -16.42 -11.82 -23.67
CA PRO A 144 -17.56 -12.57 -23.14
C PRO A 144 -18.01 -11.95 -21.81
N ALA A 145 -19.31 -12.03 -21.54
CA ALA A 145 -19.86 -11.59 -20.24
C ALA A 145 -19.14 -12.32 -19.10
N PRO A 146 -18.86 -11.63 -17.98
CA PRO A 146 -18.14 -12.23 -16.86
C PRO A 146 -18.92 -13.42 -16.29
N LEU A 147 -18.20 -14.45 -15.86
CA LEU A 147 -18.78 -15.72 -15.40
C LEU A 147 -19.85 -15.52 -14.31
N PHE A 148 -19.63 -14.64 -13.32
CA PHE A 148 -20.57 -14.36 -12.24
C PHE A 148 -21.94 -13.84 -12.73
N ALA A 149 -22.02 -13.31 -13.93
CA ALA A 149 -23.25 -12.80 -14.52
C ALA A 149 -24.04 -13.86 -15.33
N THR A 150 -23.40 -14.92 -15.78
CA THR A 150 -23.95 -15.89 -16.73
C THR A 150 -24.20 -17.28 -16.14
N PHE A 151 -23.45 -17.69 -15.11
CA PHE A 151 -23.65 -19.03 -14.53
C PHE A 151 -24.78 -19.05 -13.48
N ASP A 152 -25.40 -20.23 -13.28
CA ASP A 152 -26.39 -20.42 -12.21
C ASP A 152 -25.71 -20.87 -10.90
N PRO A 153 -25.69 -20.04 -9.86
CA PRO A 153 -25.04 -20.36 -8.58
C PRO A 153 -25.84 -21.33 -7.71
N ARG A 154 -27.15 -21.50 -7.98
CA ARG A 154 -28.08 -22.21 -7.11
C ARG A 154 -27.75 -23.69 -6.87
N PRO A 155 -27.26 -24.46 -7.85
CA PRO A 155 -26.87 -25.84 -7.61
C PRO A 155 -25.73 -25.96 -6.59
N ALA A 156 -24.70 -25.12 -6.74
CA ALA A 156 -23.55 -25.10 -5.82
C ALA A 156 -23.95 -24.59 -4.42
N ALA A 157 -24.79 -23.53 -4.36
CA ALA A 157 -25.31 -23.01 -3.11
C ALA A 157 -26.11 -24.08 -2.32
N ARG A 158 -27.03 -24.80 -3.00
CA ARG A 158 -27.76 -25.91 -2.36
C ARG A 158 -26.83 -26.99 -1.84
N LYS A 159 -25.76 -27.31 -2.57
CA LYS A 159 -24.80 -28.30 -2.11
C LYS A 159 -24.08 -27.87 -0.84
N ILE A 160 -23.77 -26.58 -0.71
CA ILE A 160 -23.23 -25.99 0.54
C ILE A 160 -24.26 -26.17 1.68
N ASP A 161 -25.53 -25.80 1.43
CA ASP A 161 -26.59 -25.92 2.43
C ASP A 161 -26.79 -27.39 2.86
N ASP A 162 -26.71 -28.38 1.93
CA ASP A 162 -26.78 -29.80 2.26
C ASP A 162 -25.69 -30.22 3.27
N PHE A 163 -24.43 -29.75 3.08
CA PHE A 163 -23.35 -30.03 4.04
C PHE A 163 -23.63 -29.39 5.40
N LEU A 164 -24.11 -28.15 5.41
CA LEU A 164 -24.42 -27.43 6.64
C LEU A 164 -25.55 -28.12 7.42
N TYR A 165 -26.65 -28.45 6.76
CA TYR A 165 -27.79 -29.12 7.39
C TYR A 165 -27.42 -30.53 7.88
N ALA A 166 -26.64 -31.29 7.11
CA ALA A 166 -26.14 -32.59 7.56
C ALA A 166 -25.27 -32.48 8.82
N ASN A 167 -24.48 -31.39 8.94
CA ASN A 167 -23.69 -31.14 10.14
C ASN A 167 -24.57 -30.73 11.33
N LEU A 168 -25.50 -29.78 11.14
CA LEU A 168 -26.43 -29.36 12.20
C LEU A 168 -27.26 -30.54 12.75
N ALA A 169 -27.72 -31.41 11.85
CA ALA A 169 -28.45 -32.63 12.26
C ALA A 169 -27.59 -33.57 13.12
N LYS A 170 -26.28 -33.71 12.85
CA LYS A 170 -25.37 -34.54 13.67
C LYS A 170 -25.17 -34.01 15.09
N VAL A 171 -25.29 -32.67 15.26
CA VAL A 171 -25.11 -32.02 16.58
C VAL A 171 -26.44 -31.60 17.22
N GLU A 172 -27.56 -32.01 16.64
CA GLU A 172 -28.92 -31.73 17.13
C GLU A 172 -29.24 -30.23 17.28
N VAL A 173 -28.65 -29.38 16.43
CA VAL A 173 -28.89 -27.94 16.37
C VAL A 173 -29.84 -27.64 15.24
N SER A 174 -30.88 -26.83 15.50
CA SER A 174 -31.78 -26.33 14.46
C SER A 174 -31.19 -25.11 13.76
N PRO A 175 -31.42 -24.98 12.45
CA PRO A 175 -31.07 -23.73 11.76
C PRO A 175 -31.85 -22.56 12.36
N ASN A 176 -31.21 -21.37 12.39
CA ASN A 176 -31.89 -20.14 12.82
C ASN A 176 -33.00 -19.74 11.83
N ASP A 177 -33.87 -18.83 12.25
CA ASP A 177 -34.95 -18.31 11.42
C ASP A 177 -34.43 -17.55 10.20
N GLN A 178 -35.25 -17.43 9.16
CA GLN A 178 -34.90 -16.64 8.00
C GLN A 178 -35.07 -15.15 8.28
N ILE A 179 -34.14 -14.36 7.74
CA ILE A 179 -34.18 -12.90 7.83
C ILE A 179 -35.27 -12.31 6.94
N SER A 180 -35.73 -11.10 7.30
CA SER A 180 -36.65 -10.34 6.45
C SER A 180 -35.98 -9.82 5.18
N ASP A 181 -36.78 -9.37 4.21
CA ASP A 181 -36.31 -8.72 2.99
C ASP A 181 -35.45 -7.48 3.27
N GLU A 182 -35.79 -6.69 4.29
CA GLU A 182 -35.04 -5.50 4.72
C GLU A 182 -33.67 -5.88 5.27
N GLN A 183 -33.64 -6.92 6.08
CA GLN A 183 -32.39 -7.44 6.63
C GLN A 183 -31.51 -8.02 5.53
N PHE A 184 -32.10 -8.77 4.59
CA PHE A 184 -31.38 -9.30 3.42
C PHE A 184 -30.80 -8.17 2.55
N LEU A 185 -31.62 -7.18 2.19
CA LEU A 185 -31.20 -6.02 1.41
C LEU A 185 -29.99 -5.34 2.07
N ARG A 186 -30.09 -5.03 3.36
CA ARG A 186 -28.99 -4.42 4.13
C ARG A 186 -27.74 -5.29 4.15
N ARG A 187 -27.89 -6.58 4.39
CA ARG A 187 -26.77 -7.55 4.45
C ARG A 187 -26.05 -7.65 3.10
N ALA A 188 -26.80 -7.76 2.01
CA ALA A 188 -26.25 -7.84 0.66
C ALA A 188 -25.43 -6.58 0.30
N TYR A 189 -25.98 -5.38 0.55
CA TYR A 189 -25.28 -4.13 0.32
C TYR A 189 -23.98 -4.01 1.14
N LEU A 190 -24.02 -4.34 2.42
CA LEU A 190 -22.86 -4.27 3.30
C LEU A 190 -21.77 -5.28 2.89
N ASN A 191 -22.18 -6.50 2.51
CA ASN A 191 -21.23 -7.55 2.14
C ASN A 191 -20.55 -7.29 0.78
N VAL A 192 -21.32 -6.81 -0.21
CA VAL A 192 -20.82 -6.70 -1.60
C VAL A 192 -20.18 -5.35 -1.88
N ILE A 193 -20.79 -4.24 -1.44
CA ILE A 193 -20.31 -2.88 -1.76
C ILE A 193 -20.01 -2.02 -0.52
N GLY A 194 -20.14 -2.58 0.69
CA GLY A 194 -19.66 -1.96 1.93
C GLY A 194 -20.46 -0.74 2.44
N ARG A 195 -21.65 -0.49 1.90
CA ARG A 195 -22.54 0.58 2.36
C ARG A 195 -23.98 0.09 2.54
N ILE A 196 -24.79 0.84 3.22
CA ILE A 196 -26.24 0.59 3.27
C ILE A 196 -26.90 1.05 1.96
N PRO A 197 -28.07 0.49 1.59
CA PRO A 197 -28.85 1.00 0.46
C PRO A 197 -29.34 2.44 0.73
N SER A 198 -29.50 3.22 -0.34
CA SER A 198 -30.24 4.48 -0.29
C SER A 198 -31.74 4.20 -0.20
N ILE A 199 -32.53 5.23 0.13
CA ILE A 199 -34.00 5.13 0.16
C ILE A 199 -34.54 4.67 -1.20
N SER A 200 -34.06 5.26 -2.29
CA SER A 200 -34.47 4.89 -3.65
C SER A 200 -34.16 3.44 -4.01
N GLU A 201 -32.97 2.93 -3.60
CA GLU A 201 -32.58 1.54 -3.82
C GLU A 201 -33.41 0.56 -2.97
N ALA A 202 -33.79 0.97 -1.77
CA ALA A 202 -34.67 0.19 -0.92
C ALA A 202 -36.10 0.14 -1.49
N ASP A 203 -36.66 1.29 -1.93
CA ASP A 203 -37.96 1.36 -2.57
C ASP A 203 -38.02 0.51 -3.84
N GLU A 204 -36.99 0.57 -4.71
CA GLU A 204 -36.88 -0.27 -5.92
C GLU A 204 -36.96 -1.76 -5.57
N PHE A 205 -36.21 -2.19 -4.55
CA PHE A 205 -36.20 -3.60 -4.13
C PHE A 205 -37.56 -4.04 -3.56
N HIS A 206 -38.20 -3.21 -2.74
CA HIS A 206 -39.49 -3.54 -2.12
C HIS A 206 -40.65 -3.52 -3.12
N GLN A 207 -40.59 -2.66 -4.14
CA GLN A 207 -41.61 -2.60 -5.19
C GLN A 207 -41.47 -3.74 -6.21
N SER A 208 -40.34 -4.45 -6.21
CA SER A 208 -40.12 -5.59 -7.11
C SER A 208 -40.99 -6.78 -6.74
N ASN A 209 -41.86 -7.18 -7.65
CA ASN A 209 -42.71 -8.38 -7.54
C ASN A 209 -42.03 -9.64 -8.11
N SER A 210 -40.74 -9.57 -8.50
CA SER A 210 -40.02 -10.69 -9.03
C SER A 210 -39.79 -11.76 -7.95
N GLU A 211 -40.08 -13.01 -8.25
CA GLU A 211 -39.72 -14.16 -7.41
C GLU A 211 -38.20 -14.29 -7.22
N ASP A 212 -37.41 -13.82 -8.20
CA ASP A 212 -35.95 -13.83 -8.20
C ASP A 212 -35.31 -12.53 -7.69
N LYS A 213 -36.07 -11.64 -7.01
CA LYS A 213 -35.57 -10.31 -6.59
C LYS A 213 -34.27 -10.34 -5.79
N HIS A 214 -34.05 -11.36 -4.97
CA HIS A 214 -32.79 -11.54 -4.23
C HIS A 214 -31.61 -11.83 -5.16
N SER A 215 -31.79 -12.74 -6.13
CA SER A 215 -30.75 -13.05 -7.12
C SER A 215 -30.45 -11.87 -8.04
N LEU A 216 -31.48 -11.13 -8.43
CA LEU A 216 -31.33 -9.90 -9.23
C LEU A 216 -30.54 -8.84 -8.45
N LEU A 217 -30.83 -8.66 -7.16
CA LEU A 217 -30.08 -7.74 -6.31
C LEU A 217 -28.62 -8.13 -6.19
N ILE A 218 -28.33 -9.40 -5.89
CA ILE A 218 -26.94 -9.90 -5.78
C ILE A 218 -26.18 -9.61 -7.09
N ARG A 219 -26.79 -9.93 -8.23
CA ARG A 219 -26.20 -9.70 -9.54
C ARG A 219 -25.97 -8.22 -9.83
N LYS A 220 -26.95 -7.35 -9.52
CA LYS A 220 -26.85 -5.88 -9.61
C LYS A 220 -25.66 -5.35 -8.78
N LEU A 221 -25.52 -5.81 -7.54
CA LEU A 221 -24.44 -5.37 -6.64
C LEU A 221 -23.06 -5.83 -7.09
N LEU A 222 -22.93 -7.08 -7.53
CA LEU A 222 -21.68 -7.63 -8.05
C LEU A 222 -21.26 -6.98 -9.38
N SER A 223 -22.20 -6.48 -10.17
CA SER A 223 -21.95 -5.72 -11.40
C SER A 223 -21.64 -4.25 -11.14
N ASN A 224 -21.77 -3.76 -9.91
CA ASN A 224 -21.39 -2.39 -9.55
C ASN A 224 -19.87 -2.30 -9.35
N ASP A 225 -19.11 -2.19 -10.42
CA ASP A 225 -17.66 -2.20 -10.40
C ASP A 225 -17.05 -1.15 -9.46
N ALA A 226 -17.62 0.05 -9.42
CA ALA A 226 -17.12 1.12 -8.56
C ALA A 226 -17.30 0.80 -7.07
N GLY A 227 -18.52 0.39 -6.67
CA GLY A 227 -18.83 0.03 -5.29
C GLY A 227 -18.08 -1.23 -4.84
N TYR A 228 -18.07 -2.26 -5.69
CA TYR A 228 -17.36 -3.51 -5.44
C TYR A 228 -15.86 -3.25 -5.24
N THR A 229 -15.23 -2.54 -6.17
CA THR A 229 -13.80 -2.24 -6.10
C THR A 229 -13.45 -1.42 -4.86
N ALA A 230 -14.23 -0.39 -4.53
CA ALA A 230 -13.98 0.43 -3.36
C ALA A 230 -14.03 -0.38 -2.05
N HIS A 231 -15.01 -1.28 -1.91
CA HIS A 231 -15.18 -2.12 -0.73
C HIS A 231 -14.12 -3.24 -0.65
N HIS A 232 -13.89 -3.95 -1.74
CA HIS A 232 -12.96 -5.08 -1.77
C HIS A 232 -11.50 -4.65 -1.77
N TYR A 233 -11.19 -3.45 -2.26
CA TYR A 233 -9.83 -2.90 -2.19
C TYR A 233 -9.32 -2.85 -0.74
N GLN A 234 -10.15 -2.52 0.24
CA GLN A 234 -9.74 -2.50 1.65
C GLN A 234 -9.25 -3.88 2.11
N PHE A 235 -10.01 -4.93 1.80
CA PHE A 235 -9.61 -6.31 2.11
C PHE A 235 -8.24 -6.67 1.49
N TRP A 236 -8.04 -6.34 0.21
CA TRP A 236 -6.78 -6.63 -0.48
C TRP A 236 -5.63 -5.77 0.05
N ALA A 237 -5.88 -4.50 0.34
CA ALA A 237 -4.87 -3.59 0.88
C ALA A 237 -4.37 -4.06 2.25
N ASP A 238 -5.27 -4.51 3.12
CA ASP A 238 -4.92 -5.06 4.43
C ASP A 238 -4.17 -6.40 4.29
N LEU A 239 -4.68 -7.32 3.47
CA LEU A 239 -4.07 -8.63 3.24
C LEU A 239 -2.66 -8.50 2.65
N LEU A 240 -2.49 -7.65 1.64
CA LEU A 240 -1.20 -7.39 0.98
C LEU A 240 -0.33 -6.39 1.75
N ARG A 241 -0.83 -5.82 2.86
CA ARG A 241 -0.13 -4.83 3.69
C ARG A 241 0.37 -3.64 2.86
N ILE A 242 -0.48 -3.09 2.00
CA ILE A 242 -0.11 -1.99 1.11
C ILE A 242 0.18 -0.73 1.95
N PRO A 243 1.41 -0.16 1.90
CA PRO A 243 1.74 1.00 2.70
C PRO A 243 0.93 2.23 2.26
N THR A 244 0.63 3.12 3.21
CA THR A 244 0.02 4.43 2.95
C THR A 244 1.07 5.52 3.07
N GLY A 245 0.92 6.62 2.30
CA GLY A 245 1.78 7.80 2.43
C GLY A 245 3.14 7.71 1.75
N VAL A 246 3.38 6.70 0.92
CA VAL A 246 4.60 6.58 0.13
C VAL A 246 4.25 6.73 -1.35
N ASP A 247 4.90 7.64 -2.06
CA ASP A 247 4.52 8.06 -3.42
C ASP A 247 4.45 6.90 -4.43
N TYR A 248 5.38 5.96 -4.38
CA TYR A 248 5.38 4.81 -5.30
C TYR A 248 4.18 3.87 -5.10
N THR A 249 3.53 3.90 -3.94
CA THR A 249 2.38 3.02 -3.68
C THR A 249 1.14 3.43 -4.46
N LEU A 250 1.09 4.66 -5.02
CA LEU A 250 -0.03 5.10 -5.82
C LEU A 250 -0.27 4.18 -7.03
N TYR A 251 0.77 3.87 -7.80
CA TYR A 251 0.68 2.98 -8.96
C TYR A 251 0.26 1.57 -8.59
N TYR A 252 0.79 1.04 -7.49
CA TYR A 252 0.42 -0.27 -6.97
C TYR A 252 -1.04 -0.31 -6.53
N ARG A 253 -1.49 0.71 -5.81
CA ARG A 253 -2.87 0.82 -5.33
C ARG A 253 -3.87 0.90 -6.48
N GLU A 254 -3.61 1.72 -7.48
CA GLU A 254 -4.49 1.85 -8.64
C GLU A 254 -4.49 0.55 -9.47
N TRP A 255 -3.34 -0.08 -9.65
CA TRP A 255 -3.26 -1.38 -10.32
C TRP A 255 -4.06 -2.47 -9.57
N ILE A 256 -3.96 -2.59 -8.24
CA ILE A 256 -4.77 -3.54 -7.46
C ILE A 256 -6.27 -3.25 -7.63
N LYS A 257 -6.69 -1.98 -7.64
CA LYS A 257 -8.08 -1.63 -7.91
C LYS A 257 -8.53 -2.04 -9.31
N ASP A 258 -7.66 -1.86 -10.29
CA ASP A 258 -7.94 -2.30 -11.67
C ASP A 258 -8.07 -3.82 -11.78
N GLU A 259 -7.18 -4.58 -11.14
CA GLU A 259 -7.27 -6.05 -11.10
C GLU A 259 -8.58 -6.54 -10.43
N ILE A 260 -9.02 -5.87 -9.35
CA ILE A 260 -10.31 -6.14 -8.71
C ILE A 260 -11.47 -5.77 -9.65
N ARG A 261 -11.41 -4.63 -10.31
CA ARG A 261 -12.45 -4.12 -11.21
C ARG A 261 -12.67 -5.01 -12.41
N ILE A 262 -11.59 -5.48 -13.03
CA ILE A 262 -11.65 -6.41 -14.18
C ILE A 262 -11.82 -7.86 -13.75
N ASN A 263 -11.95 -8.11 -12.44
CA ASN A 263 -12.14 -9.44 -11.86
C ASN A 263 -11.07 -10.45 -12.30
N THR A 264 -9.79 -10.05 -12.21
CA THR A 264 -8.67 -10.97 -12.51
C THR A 264 -8.76 -12.21 -11.63
N PRO A 265 -8.64 -13.42 -12.19
CA PRO A 265 -8.60 -14.66 -11.42
C PRO A 265 -7.56 -14.59 -10.29
N TYR A 266 -7.91 -15.11 -9.11
CA TYR A 266 -7.06 -14.99 -7.93
C TYR A 266 -5.68 -15.61 -8.09
N ASP A 267 -5.60 -16.75 -8.77
CA ASP A 267 -4.33 -17.43 -9.07
C ASP A 267 -3.45 -16.58 -10.02
N GLU A 268 -4.06 -15.91 -10.99
CA GLU A 268 -3.37 -14.99 -11.89
C GLU A 268 -2.89 -13.74 -11.13
N LEU A 269 -3.73 -13.15 -10.28
CA LEU A 269 -3.34 -12.01 -9.44
C LEU A 269 -2.16 -12.37 -8.53
N ALA A 270 -2.23 -13.50 -7.83
CA ALA A 270 -1.15 -13.98 -6.97
C ALA A 270 0.14 -14.24 -7.76
N ARG A 271 0.03 -14.82 -8.96
CA ARG A 271 1.16 -15.08 -9.86
C ARG A 271 1.82 -13.78 -10.31
N LYS A 272 1.02 -12.77 -10.74
CA LYS A 272 1.52 -11.43 -11.11
C LYS A 272 2.29 -10.79 -9.95
N LEU A 273 1.77 -10.86 -8.72
CA LEU A 273 2.41 -10.32 -7.52
C LEU A 273 3.76 -11.00 -7.24
N VAL A 274 3.77 -12.32 -7.16
CA VAL A 274 4.96 -13.09 -6.78
C VAL A 274 6.01 -13.10 -7.89
N SER A 275 5.63 -13.08 -9.18
CA SER A 275 6.57 -12.96 -10.29
C SER A 275 6.97 -11.52 -10.63
N GLY A 276 6.39 -10.52 -9.97
CA GLY A 276 6.60 -9.10 -10.26
C GLY A 276 8.07 -8.68 -10.18
N HIS A 277 8.57 -7.99 -11.21
CA HIS A 277 9.92 -7.44 -11.28
C HIS A 277 9.98 -6.27 -12.26
N GLY A 278 11.07 -5.53 -12.27
CA GLY A 278 11.25 -4.38 -13.14
C GLY A 278 10.84 -3.07 -12.49
N LEU A 279 10.60 -2.06 -13.30
CA LEU A 279 10.15 -0.74 -12.88
C LEU A 279 8.67 -0.80 -12.48
N ILE A 280 8.31 -0.11 -11.40
CA ILE A 280 6.92 -0.10 -10.91
C ILE A 280 5.94 0.52 -11.93
N PHE A 281 6.41 1.43 -12.79
CA PHE A 281 5.58 2.04 -13.83
C PHE A 281 5.23 1.08 -14.96
N ASP A 282 6.18 0.20 -15.31
CA ASP A 282 5.99 -0.80 -16.35
C ASP A 282 5.26 -2.04 -15.80
N ASN A 283 5.54 -2.37 -14.55
CA ASN A 283 4.96 -3.52 -13.85
C ASN A 283 4.63 -3.17 -12.39
N PRO A 284 3.46 -2.58 -12.11
CA PRO A 284 3.06 -2.21 -10.76
C PRO A 284 3.03 -3.36 -9.76
N ALA A 285 2.86 -4.61 -10.22
CA ALA A 285 2.90 -5.80 -9.38
C ALA A 285 4.25 -5.97 -8.65
N SER A 286 5.35 -5.43 -9.22
CA SER A 286 6.68 -5.45 -8.59
C SER A 286 6.70 -4.75 -7.22
N ALA A 287 5.76 -3.84 -6.97
CA ALA A 287 5.61 -3.17 -5.67
C ALA A 287 5.29 -4.11 -4.52
N TYR A 288 4.86 -5.33 -4.80
CA TYR A 288 4.69 -6.40 -3.80
C TYR A 288 5.97 -6.63 -2.99
N TYR A 289 7.13 -6.55 -3.63
CA TYR A 289 8.44 -6.68 -2.97
C TYR A 289 8.89 -5.40 -2.26
N LEU A 290 8.36 -4.24 -2.63
CA LEU A 290 8.72 -2.97 -2.03
C LEU A 290 8.19 -2.80 -0.61
N ARG A 291 7.09 -3.47 -0.28
CA ARG A 291 6.53 -3.47 1.07
C ARG A 291 7.57 -3.82 2.14
N ASP A 292 8.37 -4.84 1.85
CA ASP A 292 9.40 -5.36 2.76
C ASP A 292 10.80 -4.93 2.28
N ALA A 293 10.94 -3.71 1.76
CA ALA A 293 12.12 -3.16 1.10
C ALA A 293 13.44 -3.58 1.74
N GLY A 294 14.22 -4.43 1.06
CA GLY A 294 15.51 -4.93 1.52
C GLY A 294 15.45 -6.10 2.52
N MET A 295 14.26 -6.53 2.94
CA MET A 295 14.03 -7.66 3.84
C MET A 295 13.42 -8.84 3.08
N ALA A 296 14.19 -9.50 2.24
CA ALA A 296 13.72 -10.58 1.37
C ALA A 296 13.17 -11.78 2.15
N LEU A 297 13.75 -12.09 3.31
CA LEU A 297 13.27 -13.15 4.21
C LEU A 297 11.88 -12.81 4.76
N ASP A 298 11.65 -11.59 5.25
CA ASP A 298 10.33 -11.16 5.73
C ASP A 298 9.28 -11.19 4.61
N ASN A 299 9.67 -10.87 3.37
CA ASN A 299 8.79 -11.00 2.22
C ASN A 299 8.33 -12.45 2.01
N MET A 300 9.23 -13.44 2.15
CA MET A 300 8.88 -14.86 2.07
C MET A 300 7.93 -15.26 3.20
N SER A 301 8.21 -14.91 4.45
CA SER A 301 7.33 -15.18 5.59
C SER A 301 5.93 -14.61 5.38
N ASN A 302 5.86 -13.35 4.91
CA ASN A 302 4.59 -12.70 4.59
C ASN A 302 3.86 -13.38 3.42
N SER A 303 4.59 -13.82 2.38
CA SER A 303 4.02 -14.54 1.24
C SER A 303 3.42 -15.89 1.66
N ALA A 304 4.13 -16.65 2.49
CA ALA A 304 3.63 -17.89 3.06
C ALA A 304 2.36 -17.67 3.90
N ARG A 305 2.32 -16.62 4.72
CA ARG A 305 1.15 -16.28 5.52
C ARG A 305 -0.03 -15.83 4.66
N ILE A 306 0.21 -15.01 3.62
CA ILE A 306 -0.84 -14.48 2.75
C ILE A 306 -1.44 -15.59 1.89
N PHE A 307 -0.61 -16.35 1.19
CA PHE A 307 -1.08 -17.28 0.16
C PHE A 307 -1.24 -18.72 0.66
N LEU A 308 -0.44 -19.12 1.64
CA LEU A 308 -0.39 -20.51 2.14
C LEU A 308 -0.92 -20.65 3.57
N GLY A 309 -1.34 -19.54 4.21
CA GLY A 309 -1.86 -19.58 5.58
C GLY A 309 -0.87 -20.18 6.58
N THR A 310 0.43 -20.00 6.36
CA THR A 310 1.48 -20.60 7.17
C THR A 310 2.34 -19.48 7.77
N ARG A 311 2.46 -19.47 9.08
CA ARG A 311 3.32 -18.53 9.79
C ARG A 311 4.71 -19.13 9.90
N LEU A 312 5.70 -18.52 9.24
CA LEU A 312 7.08 -19.00 9.15
C LEU A 312 8.09 -18.04 9.80
N GLU A 313 7.63 -16.96 10.41
CA GLU A 313 8.50 -15.92 10.93
C GLU A 313 9.52 -16.46 11.96
N CYS A 314 9.13 -17.44 12.79
CA CYS A 314 10.03 -18.06 13.75
C CYS A 314 11.10 -18.91 13.06
N ALA A 315 10.76 -19.56 11.95
CA ALA A 315 11.69 -20.44 11.22
C ALA A 315 12.81 -19.65 10.51
N GLN A 316 12.76 -18.33 10.50
CA GLN A 316 13.85 -17.49 10.03
C GLN A 316 15.10 -17.57 10.93
N CYS A 317 14.93 -17.77 12.24
CA CYS A 317 16.02 -17.74 13.21
C CYS A 317 16.31 -19.11 13.85
N HIS A 318 15.32 -20.00 13.94
CA HIS A 318 15.43 -21.33 14.53
C HIS A 318 14.26 -22.19 14.05
N ASP A 319 14.31 -23.51 14.26
CA ASP A 319 13.18 -24.39 13.98
C ASP A 319 11.90 -23.88 14.65
N HIS A 320 10.78 -23.98 13.95
CA HIS A 320 9.52 -23.41 14.42
C HIS A 320 9.07 -24.07 15.74
N PRO A 321 8.89 -23.31 16.84
CA PRO A 321 8.69 -23.92 18.19
C PRO A 321 7.33 -24.60 18.38
N PHE A 322 6.34 -24.33 17.51
CA PHE A 322 4.97 -24.81 17.64
C PHE A 322 4.45 -25.54 16.40
N ASP A 323 5.24 -25.62 15.32
CA ASP A 323 4.91 -26.30 14.08
C ASP A 323 6.14 -27.10 13.59
N LYS A 324 5.97 -27.91 12.56
CA LYS A 324 6.99 -28.84 12.05
C LYS A 324 8.10 -28.19 11.23
N TRP A 325 7.95 -26.92 10.86
CA TRP A 325 8.83 -26.25 9.93
C TRP A 325 10.22 -26.00 10.50
N THR A 326 11.25 -26.49 9.82
CA THR A 326 12.65 -26.27 10.20
C THR A 326 13.17 -24.95 9.62
N GLN A 327 14.27 -24.45 10.19
CA GLN A 327 14.99 -23.30 9.65
C GLN A 327 15.49 -23.59 8.23
N MET A 328 16.00 -24.79 7.97
CA MET A 328 16.45 -25.20 6.64
C MET A 328 15.33 -25.15 5.59
N GLU A 329 14.15 -25.72 5.89
CA GLU A 329 13.00 -25.68 4.98
C GLU A 329 12.58 -24.23 4.68
N TYR A 330 12.59 -23.37 5.69
CA TYR A 330 12.31 -21.95 5.49
C TYR A 330 13.33 -21.28 4.54
N PHE A 331 14.63 -21.51 4.75
CA PHE A 331 15.68 -20.95 3.91
C PHE A 331 15.62 -21.49 2.48
N ARG A 332 15.30 -22.77 2.29
CA ARG A 332 15.08 -23.37 0.97
C ARG A 332 13.92 -22.71 0.22
N MET A 333 12.79 -22.47 0.90
CA MET A 333 11.69 -21.69 0.33
C MET A 333 12.09 -20.26 0.00
N ALA A 334 12.79 -19.58 0.89
CA ALA A 334 13.23 -18.20 0.70
C ALA A 334 14.20 -18.05 -0.48
N ALA A 335 14.99 -19.08 -0.79
CA ALA A 335 15.95 -19.06 -1.89
C ALA A 335 15.31 -18.89 -3.28
N TYR A 336 14.00 -19.11 -3.43
CA TYR A 336 13.28 -18.81 -4.69
C TYR A 336 13.20 -17.32 -5.01
N THR A 337 13.19 -16.46 -3.98
CA THR A 337 12.95 -15.01 -4.14
C THR A 337 14.00 -14.12 -3.47
N TYR A 338 15.02 -14.69 -2.84
CA TYR A 338 15.99 -13.93 -2.04
C TYR A 338 16.90 -13.02 -2.87
N ASP A 339 17.27 -13.44 -4.06
CA ASP A 339 18.13 -12.69 -4.97
C ASP A 339 17.43 -11.50 -5.69
N PHE A 340 16.23 -11.16 -5.26
CA PHE A 340 15.56 -9.94 -5.65
C PHE A 340 15.97 -8.80 -4.72
N ASP A 341 16.63 -7.80 -5.29
CA ASP A 341 16.97 -6.57 -4.58
C ASP A 341 15.99 -5.45 -4.97
N VAL A 342 15.43 -4.82 -3.95
CA VAL A 342 14.68 -3.60 -4.09
C VAL A 342 15.67 -2.44 -4.09
N ARG A 343 16.01 -1.94 -5.25
CA ARG A 343 16.82 -0.73 -5.33
C ARG A 343 15.93 0.51 -5.27
N MET A 344 15.95 1.15 -4.12
CA MET A 344 15.65 2.57 -4.01
C MET A 344 16.95 3.31 -4.29
N GLY A 345 17.24 3.63 -5.54
CA GLY A 345 18.47 4.32 -5.89
C GLY A 345 18.48 4.75 -7.33
N VAL A 346 19.08 5.90 -7.55
CA VAL A 346 19.26 6.51 -8.86
C VAL A 346 19.95 5.52 -9.80
N THR A 347 19.20 4.93 -10.71
CA THR A 347 19.83 4.25 -11.85
C THR A 347 20.76 5.26 -12.53
N LYS A 348 21.94 4.81 -12.98
CA LYS A 348 22.81 5.63 -13.84
C LYS A 348 22.09 5.87 -15.17
N ASP A 349 21.12 6.78 -15.16
CA ASP A 349 20.47 7.20 -16.38
C ASP A 349 21.43 8.10 -17.14
N SER A 350 21.81 7.68 -18.33
CA SER A 350 22.70 8.42 -19.20
C SER A 350 22.14 9.82 -19.55
N ASN A 351 20.84 9.98 -19.65
CA ASN A 351 20.20 11.25 -19.97
C ASN A 351 20.26 12.19 -18.76
N ARG A 352 19.95 11.70 -17.56
CA ARG A 352 20.13 12.47 -16.33
C ARG A 352 21.58 12.93 -16.17
N GLN A 353 22.53 12.04 -16.39
CA GLN A 353 23.96 12.37 -16.33
C GLN A 353 24.32 13.47 -17.34
N LYS A 354 23.83 13.41 -18.58
CA LYS A 354 24.03 14.44 -19.60
C LYS A 354 23.49 15.80 -19.16
N ILE A 355 22.28 15.85 -18.57
CA ILE A 355 21.70 17.09 -18.07
C ILE A 355 22.57 17.73 -16.98
N TYR A 356 23.06 16.93 -16.01
CA TYR A 356 23.94 17.45 -14.98
C TYR A 356 25.33 17.87 -15.51
N GLN A 357 25.84 17.17 -16.52
CA GLN A 357 27.05 17.59 -17.23
C GLN A 357 26.83 18.94 -17.95
N ASP A 358 25.65 19.16 -18.54
CA ASP A 358 25.31 20.41 -19.18
C ASP A 358 25.18 21.56 -18.17
N PHE A 359 24.52 21.32 -17.01
CA PHE A 359 24.49 22.30 -15.92
C PHE A 359 25.89 22.68 -15.45
N ASN A 360 26.76 21.73 -15.24
CA ASN A 360 28.15 22.00 -14.86
C ASN A 360 28.89 22.78 -15.94
N ARG A 361 28.74 22.41 -17.20
CA ARG A 361 29.35 23.12 -18.32
C ARG A 361 28.89 24.57 -18.36
N ARG A 362 27.59 24.84 -18.22
CA ARG A 362 27.04 26.22 -18.22
C ARG A 362 27.57 27.04 -17.04
N LYS A 363 27.65 26.49 -15.85
CA LYS A 363 28.23 27.14 -14.67
C LYS A 363 29.68 27.52 -14.87
N TRP A 364 30.51 26.62 -15.41
CA TRP A 364 31.90 26.89 -15.67
C TRP A 364 32.09 27.89 -16.82
N ASN A 365 31.28 27.83 -17.87
CA ASN A 365 31.30 28.84 -18.94
C ASN A 365 30.93 30.24 -18.42
N ALA A 366 29.94 30.34 -17.54
CA ALA A 366 29.59 31.61 -16.90
C ALA A 366 30.76 32.15 -16.05
N TYR A 367 31.40 31.25 -15.27
CA TYR A 367 32.58 31.60 -14.47
C TYR A 367 33.71 32.13 -15.32
N ILE A 368 34.10 31.42 -16.37
CA ILE A 368 35.20 31.81 -17.29
C ILE A 368 34.87 33.14 -17.98
N LYS A 369 33.67 33.27 -18.54
CA LYS A 369 33.24 34.52 -19.22
C LYS A 369 33.29 35.73 -18.29
N ALA A 370 32.84 35.56 -17.03
CA ALA A 370 32.82 36.66 -16.07
C ALA A 370 34.21 36.98 -15.50
N SER A 371 35.14 36.06 -15.51
CA SER A 371 36.54 36.32 -15.15
C SER A 371 37.18 37.30 -16.13
N GLY A 372 36.76 37.27 -17.40
CA GLY A 372 37.32 38.09 -18.49
C GLY A 372 38.51 37.45 -19.19
N PHE A 373 38.78 36.19 -18.95
CA PHE A 373 39.93 35.45 -19.52
C PHE A 373 39.47 34.07 -20.02
N ASP A 374 39.88 33.70 -21.23
CA ASP A 374 39.46 32.41 -21.84
C ASP A 374 40.05 31.19 -21.18
N ASP A 375 41.22 31.31 -20.55
CA ASP A 375 41.93 30.22 -19.84
C ASP A 375 42.11 30.57 -18.36
N PHE A 376 41.00 30.96 -17.70
CA PHE A 376 41.02 31.27 -16.28
C PHE A 376 40.97 29.99 -15.45
N PRO A 377 41.77 29.86 -14.36
CA PRO A 377 41.79 28.67 -13.54
C PRO A 377 40.43 28.34 -12.93
N HIS A 378 39.97 27.09 -13.05
CA HIS A 378 38.72 26.60 -12.46
C HIS A 378 38.85 26.48 -10.94
N LEU A 379 38.49 27.52 -10.22
CA LEU A 379 38.47 27.53 -8.74
C LEU A 379 37.06 27.24 -8.27
N HIS A 380 36.95 26.39 -7.21
CA HIS A 380 35.63 25.99 -6.70
C HIS A 380 35.00 27.01 -5.75
N ASP A 381 35.80 27.74 -5.00
CA ASP A 381 35.38 28.75 -4.04
C ASP A 381 36.52 29.72 -3.71
N GLU A 382 36.19 30.79 -2.99
CA GLU A 382 37.14 31.86 -2.64
C GLU A 382 38.32 31.35 -1.79
N SER A 383 38.14 30.31 -0.98
CA SER A 383 39.21 29.74 -0.17
C SER A 383 40.35 29.16 -1.02
N LYS A 384 40.04 28.75 -2.25
CA LYS A 384 40.99 28.20 -3.20
C LYS A 384 41.88 29.22 -3.90
N ILE A 385 41.53 30.53 -3.83
CA ILE A 385 42.31 31.57 -4.47
C ILE A 385 43.72 31.65 -3.86
N GLY A 386 43.83 31.69 -2.52
CA GLY A 386 45.11 31.74 -1.83
C GLY A 386 45.97 30.47 -2.04
N GLU A 387 45.33 29.33 -2.02
CA GLU A 387 45.98 28.05 -2.34
C GLU A 387 46.55 28.03 -3.76
N TRP A 388 45.79 28.50 -4.72
CA TRP A 388 46.22 28.58 -6.12
C TRP A 388 47.39 29.54 -6.31
N LEU A 389 47.32 30.76 -5.72
CA LEU A 389 48.37 31.76 -5.78
C LEU A 389 49.69 31.32 -5.13
N SER A 390 49.64 30.42 -4.18
CA SER A 390 50.83 29.86 -3.52
C SER A 390 51.56 28.80 -4.35
N ARG A 391 51.01 28.37 -5.48
CA ARG A 391 51.59 27.34 -6.33
C ARG A 391 52.78 27.89 -7.15
N PRO A 392 53.84 27.12 -7.40
CA PRO A 392 55.07 27.55 -8.08
C PRO A 392 54.84 28.11 -9.48
N PHE A 393 53.77 27.75 -10.17
CA PHE A 393 53.44 28.22 -11.52
C PHE A 393 52.58 29.48 -11.54
N ALA A 394 52.03 29.91 -10.43
CA ALA A 394 51.10 31.06 -10.36
C ALA A 394 51.78 32.37 -10.81
N PRO A 395 53.00 32.72 -10.40
CA PRO A 395 53.68 33.94 -10.88
C PRO A 395 53.82 33.99 -12.40
N LYS A 396 54.18 32.86 -13.02
CA LYS A 396 54.31 32.79 -14.49
C LYS A 396 52.97 32.97 -15.21
N TYR A 397 51.87 32.42 -14.64
CA TYR A 397 50.54 32.60 -15.17
C TYR A 397 50.08 34.08 -15.09
N LEU A 398 50.31 34.73 -13.95
CA LEU A 398 49.99 36.13 -13.77
C LEU A 398 50.75 37.02 -14.72
N GLU A 399 52.05 36.81 -14.90
CA GLU A 399 52.90 37.52 -15.84
C GLU A 399 52.43 37.32 -17.29
N SER A 400 52.15 36.06 -17.68
CA SER A 400 51.71 35.75 -19.06
C SER A 400 50.37 36.38 -19.43
N ASN A 401 49.49 36.63 -18.44
CA ASN A 401 48.20 37.27 -18.63
C ASN A 401 48.17 38.76 -18.24
N ASN A 402 49.33 39.33 -17.91
CA ASN A 402 49.51 40.72 -17.47
C ASN A 402 48.57 41.07 -16.28
N LEU A 403 48.50 40.20 -15.29
CA LEU A 403 47.65 40.30 -14.09
C LEU A 403 48.44 40.53 -12.82
N SER A 404 47.99 41.47 -12.00
CA SER A 404 48.40 41.50 -10.59
C SER A 404 47.58 40.46 -9.77
N GLU A 405 48.08 40.06 -8.59
CA GLU A 405 47.32 39.19 -7.68
C GLU A 405 45.94 39.78 -7.32
N ALA A 406 45.87 41.10 -7.14
CA ALA A 406 44.61 41.80 -6.86
C ALA A 406 43.60 41.64 -8.00
N GLN A 407 44.04 41.86 -9.24
CA GLN A 407 43.22 41.68 -10.45
C GLN A 407 42.78 40.23 -10.63
N PHE A 408 43.65 39.25 -10.33
CA PHE A 408 43.30 37.84 -10.35
C PHE A 408 42.22 37.51 -9.34
N ARG A 409 42.35 37.98 -8.09
CA ARG A 409 41.33 37.80 -7.05
C ARG A 409 39.98 38.42 -7.46
N GLU A 410 39.98 39.62 -8.02
CA GLU A 410 38.79 40.28 -8.47
C GLU A 410 38.12 39.51 -9.63
N ALA A 411 38.91 39.05 -10.61
CA ALA A 411 38.43 38.21 -11.68
C ALA A 411 37.79 36.91 -11.19
N ALA A 412 38.42 36.22 -10.20
CA ALA A 412 37.88 35.02 -9.57
C ALA A 412 36.55 35.30 -8.85
N ILE A 413 36.45 36.41 -8.13
CA ILE A 413 35.22 36.81 -7.40
C ILE A 413 34.09 37.09 -8.40
N ARG A 414 34.35 37.78 -9.52
CA ARG A 414 33.35 37.94 -10.59
C ARG A 414 32.91 36.61 -11.17
N GLY A 415 33.85 35.71 -11.39
CA GLY A 415 33.57 34.34 -11.84
C GLY A 415 32.64 33.58 -10.88
N PHE A 416 32.94 33.63 -9.56
CA PHE A 416 32.09 32.99 -8.54
C PHE A 416 30.68 33.59 -8.49
N ALA A 417 30.54 34.88 -8.62
CA ALA A 417 29.23 35.54 -8.65
C ALA A 417 28.38 35.04 -9.85
N ALA A 418 28.95 35.01 -11.05
CA ALA A 418 28.29 34.53 -12.26
C ALA A 418 27.96 33.01 -12.19
N ARG A 419 28.87 32.21 -11.60
CA ARG A 419 28.64 30.78 -11.38
C ARG A 419 27.48 30.56 -10.40
N LYS A 420 27.42 31.32 -9.32
CA LYS A 420 26.35 31.27 -8.33
C LYS A 420 25.01 31.68 -8.93
N GLU A 421 24.98 32.74 -9.73
CA GLU A 421 23.78 33.15 -10.44
C GLU A 421 23.26 32.04 -11.37
N MET A 422 24.15 31.38 -12.11
CA MET A 422 23.78 30.26 -12.98
C MET A 422 23.32 29.05 -12.16
N GLU A 423 23.88 28.81 -10.99
CA GLU A 423 23.44 27.73 -10.08
C GLU A 423 22.04 28.04 -9.52
N GLU A 424 21.77 29.26 -9.12
CA GLU A 424 20.44 29.69 -8.67
C GLU A 424 19.40 29.60 -9.80
N PHE A 425 19.79 29.90 -11.05
CA PHE A 425 18.96 29.74 -12.23
C PHE A 425 18.64 28.26 -12.53
N ASP A 426 19.63 27.38 -12.45
CA ASP A 426 19.47 25.95 -12.71
C ASP A 426 18.80 25.17 -11.55
N GLN A 427 18.78 25.73 -10.34
CA GLN A 427 18.30 25.04 -9.11
C GLN A 427 16.85 24.56 -9.21
N PRO A 428 15.84 25.33 -9.68
CA PRO A 428 14.46 24.85 -9.79
C PRO A 428 14.33 23.68 -10.76
N VAL A 429 15.05 23.71 -11.88
CA VAL A 429 15.07 22.63 -12.88
C VAL A 429 15.73 21.39 -12.30
N SER A 430 16.86 21.56 -11.61
CA SER A 430 17.55 20.47 -10.92
C SER A 430 16.68 19.80 -9.84
N GLN A 431 15.94 20.61 -9.07
CA GLN A 431 15.00 20.10 -8.07
C GLN A 431 13.85 19.33 -8.72
N SER A 432 13.27 19.86 -9.81
CA SER A 432 12.20 19.19 -10.56
C SER A 432 12.67 17.88 -11.18
N ILE A 433 13.88 17.86 -11.74
CA ILE A 433 14.49 16.64 -12.28
C ILE A 433 14.75 15.64 -11.16
N ASN A 434 15.28 16.06 -10.01
CA ASN A 434 15.52 15.19 -8.88
C ASN A 434 14.21 14.60 -8.33
N MET A 435 13.15 15.42 -8.25
CA MET A 435 11.83 14.98 -7.85
C MET A 435 11.30 13.93 -8.83
N LEU A 436 11.28 14.25 -10.14
CA LEU A 436 10.81 13.34 -11.18
C LEU A 436 11.59 12.02 -11.20
N TYR A 437 12.92 12.09 -11.19
CA TYR A 437 13.76 10.89 -11.18
C TYR A 437 13.76 10.17 -9.82
N GLY A 438 13.49 10.88 -8.73
CA GLY A 438 13.23 10.30 -7.43
C GLY A 438 12.02 9.35 -7.47
N HIS A 439 10.96 9.78 -8.15
CA HIS A 439 9.76 8.96 -8.31
C HIS A 439 9.91 7.86 -9.37
N ILE A 440 10.56 8.15 -10.49
CA ILE A 440 10.64 7.23 -11.64
C ILE A 440 11.75 6.18 -11.48
N SER A 441 12.93 6.59 -11.02
CA SER A 441 14.12 5.71 -11.04
C SER A 441 14.39 4.95 -9.74
N ASN A 442 13.70 5.29 -8.66
CA ASN A 442 13.99 4.75 -7.32
C ASN A 442 13.20 3.50 -6.97
N VAL A 443 12.30 3.04 -7.83
CA VAL A 443 11.38 1.97 -7.49
C VAL A 443 11.48 0.84 -8.51
N GLN A 444 12.52 0.05 -8.36
CA GLN A 444 12.80 -1.08 -9.23
C GLN A 444 13.15 -2.33 -8.43
N VAL A 445 12.52 -3.44 -8.79
CA VAL A 445 12.90 -4.78 -8.32
C VAL A 445 13.79 -5.42 -9.36
N LYS A 446 15.06 -5.66 -9.00
CA LYS A 446 16.08 -6.26 -9.86
C LYS A 446 16.58 -7.58 -9.30
N HIS A 447 17.00 -8.46 -10.21
CA HIS A 447 17.77 -9.65 -9.85
C HIS A 447 19.22 -9.34 -9.58
N HIS A 448 19.79 -10.00 -8.58
CA HIS A 448 21.21 -10.06 -8.32
C HIS A 448 21.70 -11.49 -8.50
N LYS A 449 22.20 -11.83 -9.68
CA LYS A 449 22.74 -13.19 -10.00
C LYS A 449 23.87 -13.61 -9.07
N ASP A 450 24.59 -12.65 -8.49
CA ASP A 450 25.80 -12.88 -7.68
C ASP A 450 25.54 -12.86 -6.16
N LYS A 451 24.27 -12.93 -5.74
CA LYS A 451 23.90 -12.88 -4.32
C LYS A 451 22.97 -14.05 -3.94
N PRO A 452 23.46 -15.29 -3.95
CA PRO A 452 22.67 -16.43 -3.50
C PRO A 452 22.35 -16.31 -2.00
N LEU A 453 21.24 -16.91 -1.58
CA LEU A 453 20.95 -17.04 -0.17
C LEU A 453 21.96 -17.99 0.48
N GLN A 454 22.50 -17.58 1.63
CA GLN A 454 23.38 -18.38 2.45
C GLN A 454 22.76 -18.61 3.82
N LEU A 455 23.09 -19.74 4.43
CA LEU A 455 22.72 -20.00 5.82
C LEU A 455 23.33 -18.94 6.74
N PRO A 456 22.63 -18.51 7.79
CA PRO A 456 23.10 -17.47 8.68
C PRO A 456 24.34 -17.91 9.46
N HIS A 457 25.10 -16.96 9.97
CA HIS A 457 26.35 -17.20 10.67
C HIS A 457 26.21 -17.97 11.99
N ASP A 458 25.01 -17.98 12.54
CA ASP A 458 24.60 -18.65 13.78
C ASP A 458 23.74 -19.90 13.54
N TYR A 459 23.76 -20.44 12.30
CA TYR A 459 23.06 -21.70 12.00
C TYR A 459 23.64 -22.84 12.85
N GLN A 460 22.77 -23.56 13.57
CA GLN A 460 23.19 -24.48 14.63
C GLN A 460 22.79 -25.96 14.40
N TYR A 461 22.15 -26.26 13.25
CA TYR A 461 21.64 -27.61 12.97
C TYR A 461 22.65 -28.42 12.13
N GLU A 462 22.53 -29.78 12.19
CA GLU A 462 23.47 -30.70 11.55
C GLU A 462 23.28 -30.84 10.03
N ASP A 463 22.17 -30.33 9.48
CA ASP A 463 21.79 -30.42 8.06
C ASP A 463 22.39 -29.30 7.17
N GLY A 464 23.28 -28.45 7.72
CA GLY A 464 24.01 -27.41 7.01
C GLY A 464 25.10 -26.76 7.84
N THR A 465 25.93 -25.97 7.18
CA THR A 465 27.04 -25.22 7.82
C THR A 465 26.80 -23.71 7.61
N PRO A 466 27.09 -22.84 8.62
CA PRO A 466 26.99 -21.40 8.43
C PRO A 466 27.72 -20.93 7.16
N GLY A 467 27.02 -20.15 6.31
CA GLY A 467 27.56 -19.65 5.05
C GLY A 467 27.35 -20.56 3.84
N ASP A 468 26.85 -21.78 4.01
CA ASP A 468 26.49 -22.65 2.87
C ASP A 468 25.45 -21.98 1.98
N ILE A 469 25.61 -22.10 0.66
CA ILE A 469 24.62 -21.64 -0.32
C ILE A 469 23.41 -22.56 -0.27
N VAL A 470 22.24 -21.96 -0.07
CA VAL A 470 20.97 -22.70 0.03
C VAL A 470 20.40 -22.98 -1.37
N THR A 471 20.18 -24.25 -1.66
CA THR A 471 19.47 -24.68 -2.87
C THR A 471 17.96 -24.51 -2.64
N PRO A 472 17.21 -23.85 -3.57
CA PRO A 472 15.75 -23.71 -3.44
C PRO A 472 15.04 -25.06 -3.41
N ASP A 473 14.08 -25.19 -2.50
CA ASP A 473 13.20 -26.37 -2.40
C ASP A 473 11.83 -25.97 -1.84
N THR A 474 10.80 -26.74 -2.13
CA THR A 474 9.44 -26.49 -1.65
C THR A 474 9.17 -27.26 -0.35
N MET A 475 8.43 -26.66 0.56
CA MET A 475 8.08 -27.27 1.85
C MET A 475 7.01 -28.36 1.72
N PHE A 476 6.24 -28.35 0.64
CA PHE A 476 5.13 -29.29 0.37
C PHE A 476 4.64 -29.15 -1.07
N GLY A 477 3.80 -30.08 -1.51
CA GLY A 477 3.28 -30.09 -2.88
C GLY A 477 4.28 -30.66 -3.89
N PRO A 478 4.07 -30.42 -5.20
CA PRO A 478 4.97 -30.91 -6.22
C PRO A 478 6.32 -30.18 -6.21
N ASP A 479 7.39 -30.91 -6.53
CA ASP A 479 8.74 -30.34 -6.64
C ASP A 479 8.84 -29.36 -7.82
N ILE A 480 9.64 -28.32 -7.62
CA ILE A 480 10.02 -27.38 -8.68
C ILE A 480 11.41 -27.78 -9.22
N PRO A 481 11.61 -27.91 -10.54
CA PRO A 481 12.94 -28.11 -11.09
C PRO A 481 13.91 -27.00 -10.66
N ILE A 482 15.14 -27.35 -10.38
CA ILE A 482 16.20 -26.39 -10.06
C ILE A 482 16.52 -25.60 -11.33
N LEU A 483 16.36 -24.28 -11.27
CA LEU A 483 16.61 -23.36 -12.38
C LEU A 483 17.70 -22.38 -12.00
N GLU A 484 18.66 -22.18 -12.91
CA GLU A 484 19.81 -21.30 -12.67
C GLU A 484 19.45 -19.81 -12.78
N ASP A 485 18.57 -19.46 -13.77
CA ASP A 485 18.16 -18.07 -13.94
C ASP A 485 17.17 -17.66 -12.85
N PRO A 486 17.45 -16.57 -12.10
CA PRO A 486 16.58 -16.12 -11.01
C PRO A 486 15.16 -15.77 -11.45
N THR A 487 14.98 -15.28 -12.68
CA THR A 487 13.64 -14.95 -13.21
C THR A 487 12.82 -16.21 -13.45
N ASP A 488 13.45 -17.22 -14.07
CA ASP A 488 12.80 -18.50 -14.36
C ASP A 488 12.48 -19.23 -13.05
N ARG A 489 13.38 -19.19 -12.08
CA ARG A 489 13.20 -19.76 -10.74
C ARG A 489 12.03 -19.13 -10.02
N LYS A 490 11.92 -17.80 -10.01
CA LYS A 490 10.80 -17.07 -9.42
C LYS A 490 9.48 -17.33 -10.14
N ASN A 491 9.49 -17.38 -11.46
CA ASN A 491 8.32 -17.71 -12.27
C ASN A 491 7.84 -19.16 -12.00
N ALA A 492 8.76 -20.10 -11.84
CA ALA A 492 8.43 -21.48 -11.47
C ALA A 492 7.82 -21.55 -10.07
N TYR A 493 8.41 -20.82 -9.11
CA TYR A 493 7.84 -20.68 -7.76
C TYR A 493 6.43 -20.07 -7.78
N ALA A 494 6.20 -19.00 -8.55
CA ALA A 494 4.89 -18.40 -8.68
C ALA A 494 3.84 -19.36 -9.28
N LYS A 495 4.24 -20.19 -10.26
CA LYS A 495 3.39 -21.26 -10.81
C LYS A 495 3.08 -22.36 -9.79
N TRP A 496 4.10 -22.80 -9.05
CA TRP A 496 3.92 -23.78 -7.97
C TRP A 496 2.98 -23.26 -6.90
N LEU A 497 3.18 -22.02 -6.47
CA LEU A 497 2.35 -21.37 -5.45
C LEU A 497 0.86 -21.41 -5.83
N THR A 498 0.56 -21.11 -7.09
CA THR A 498 -0.82 -20.99 -7.61
C THR A 498 -1.33 -22.27 -8.28
N SER A 499 -0.57 -23.37 -8.20
CA SER A 499 -0.99 -24.66 -8.76
C SER A 499 -2.24 -25.18 -8.06
N LYS A 500 -3.14 -25.80 -8.83
CA LYS A 500 -4.29 -26.56 -8.29
C LYS A 500 -3.84 -27.73 -7.39
N GLU A 501 -2.61 -28.20 -7.56
CA GLU A 501 -1.98 -29.25 -6.75
C GLU A 501 -1.38 -28.74 -5.44
N ASN A 502 -1.24 -27.40 -5.27
CA ASN A 502 -0.78 -26.83 -4.01
C ASN A 502 -1.86 -27.01 -2.93
N PRO A 503 -1.59 -27.75 -1.84
CA PRO A 503 -2.62 -28.13 -0.88
C PRO A 503 -3.13 -26.97 -0.01
N ARG A 504 -2.51 -25.79 -0.09
CA ARG A 504 -2.81 -24.66 0.79
C ARG A 504 -3.37 -23.44 0.07
N PHE A 505 -2.95 -23.18 -1.17
CA PHE A 505 -3.30 -21.96 -1.89
C PHE A 505 -4.82 -21.75 -2.02
N THR A 506 -5.53 -22.74 -2.57
CA THR A 506 -6.99 -22.68 -2.74
C THR A 506 -7.71 -22.68 -1.39
N ARG A 507 -7.26 -23.55 -0.50
CA ARG A 507 -7.82 -23.71 0.86
C ARG A 507 -7.86 -22.40 1.64
N VAL A 508 -6.77 -21.66 1.61
CA VAL A 508 -6.62 -20.44 2.40
C VAL A 508 -7.49 -19.31 1.87
N ILE A 509 -7.55 -19.11 0.56
CA ILE A 509 -8.41 -18.05 0.00
C ILE A 509 -9.89 -18.38 0.19
N VAL A 510 -10.29 -19.62 -0.02
CA VAL A 510 -11.66 -20.08 0.20
C VAL A 510 -12.10 -19.83 1.64
N ASN A 511 -11.27 -20.21 2.61
CA ASN A 511 -11.58 -19.98 4.03
C ASN A 511 -11.67 -18.49 4.39
N ARG A 512 -10.83 -17.64 3.80
CA ARG A 512 -10.93 -16.18 3.99
C ARG A 512 -12.20 -15.59 3.40
N LEU A 513 -12.59 -16.01 2.19
CA LEU A 513 -13.82 -15.55 1.55
C LEU A 513 -15.06 -16.05 2.31
N TRP A 514 -15.01 -17.29 2.79
CA TRP A 514 -16.03 -17.83 3.68
C TRP A 514 -16.16 -16.99 4.96
N LYS A 515 -15.06 -16.77 5.67
CA LYS A 515 -15.06 -15.91 6.86
C LYS A 515 -15.60 -14.51 6.58
N ARG A 516 -15.27 -13.93 5.42
CA ARG A 516 -15.76 -12.62 5.04
C ARG A 516 -17.27 -12.59 4.83
N ALA A 517 -17.86 -13.66 4.30
CA ALA A 517 -19.30 -13.78 4.09
C ALA A 517 -20.08 -14.07 5.38
N PHE A 518 -19.50 -14.91 6.27
CA PHE A 518 -20.22 -15.49 7.40
C PHE A 518 -19.60 -15.19 8.78
N GLY A 519 -18.57 -14.35 8.83
CA GLY A 519 -17.96 -13.87 10.08
C GLY A 519 -16.95 -14.80 10.73
N HIS A 520 -17.04 -16.13 10.52
CA HIS A 520 -16.14 -17.12 11.08
C HIS A 520 -15.59 -18.04 9.98
N GLY A 521 -14.31 -18.46 10.08
CA GLY A 521 -13.70 -19.38 9.13
C GLY A 521 -14.09 -20.84 9.40
N LEU A 522 -13.93 -21.71 8.40
CA LEU A 522 -14.02 -23.16 8.58
C LEU A 522 -12.84 -23.71 9.41
N PHE A 523 -11.75 -22.94 9.45
CA PHE A 523 -10.66 -23.08 10.40
C PHE A 523 -10.15 -21.71 10.84
N GLU A 524 -9.68 -21.64 12.07
CA GLU A 524 -9.12 -20.41 12.68
C GLU A 524 -7.79 -20.73 13.39
N PRO A 525 -6.81 -19.82 13.38
CA PRO A 525 -6.77 -18.57 12.61
C PRO A 525 -6.61 -18.82 11.10
N VAL A 526 -7.23 -17.97 10.28
CA VAL A 526 -7.23 -18.11 8.79
C VAL A 526 -5.84 -18.02 8.15
N ASP A 527 -4.85 -17.54 8.89
CA ASP A 527 -3.46 -17.34 8.46
C ASP A 527 -2.45 -18.21 9.19
N ASN A 528 -2.93 -19.23 9.92
CA ASN A 528 -2.08 -20.17 10.67
C ASN A 528 -2.63 -21.60 10.60
N LEU A 529 -2.57 -22.20 9.41
CA LEU A 529 -2.97 -23.58 9.16
C LEU A 529 -1.81 -24.52 9.51
N THR A 530 -1.95 -25.25 10.60
CA THR A 530 -1.00 -26.28 11.09
C THR A 530 -1.60 -27.68 10.97
N ASP A 531 -0.82 -28.72 11.18
CA ASP A 531 -1.33 -30.10 11.21
C ASP A 531 -2.28 -30.35 12.40
N ARG A 532 -2.30 -29.44 13.40
CA ARG A 532 -3.18 -29.49 14.56
C ARG A 532 -4.43 -28.63 14.42
N THR A 533 -4.54 -27.88 13.31
CA THR A 533 -5.68 -26.99 13.09
C THR A 533 -6.96 -27.79 12.89
N GLU A 534 -7.93 -27.60 13.78
CA GLU A 534 -9.24 -28.22 13.66
C GLU A 534 -10.04 -27.54 12.54
N ILE A 535 -10.52 -28.33 11.59
CA ILE A 535 -11.41 -27.87 10.51
C ILE A 535 -12.83 -28.26 10.92
N SER A 536 -13.69 -27.26 11.08
CA SER A 536 -15.06 -27.49 11.59
C SER A 536 -15.91 -28.37 10.66
N GLN A 537 -15.73 -28.23 9.34
CA GLN A 537 -16.45 -28.98 8.31
C GLN A 537 -15.52 -29.37 7.15
N PRO A 538 -14.75 -30.47 7.28
CA PRO A 538 -13.74 -30.83 6.27
C PRO A 538 -14.33 -31.13 4.88
N GLU A 539 -15.49 -31.79 4.83
CA GLU A 539 -16.16 -32.13 3.56
C GLU A 539 -16.65 -30.89 2.82
N LEU A 540 -17.20 -29.90 3.55
CA LEU A 540 -17.59 -28.62 3.00
C LEU A 540 -16.36 -27.86 2.48
N LEU A 541 -15.27 -27.81 3.25
CA LEU A 541 -14.05 -27.15 2.83
C LEU A 541 -13.50 -27.75 1.54
N SER A 542 -13.43 -29.07 1.44
CA SER A 542 -13.01 -29.77 0.21
C SER A 542 -13.92 -29.46 -0.99
N PHE A 543 -15.24 -29.39 -0.78
CA PHE A 543 -16.17 -29.00 -1.83
C PHE A 543 -15.92 -27.55 -2.30
N LEU A 544 -15.71 -26.61 -1.36
CA LEU A 544 -15.44 -25.22 -1.69
C LEU A 544 -14.10 -25.03 -2.40
N GLU A 545 -13.08 -25.83 -2.07
CA GLU A 545 -11.80 -25.85 -2.78
C GLU A 545 -12.00 -26.29 -4.25
N GLY A 546 -12.73 -27.39 -4.48
CA GLY A 546 -13.07 -27.85 -5.82
C GLY A 546 -13.89 -26.82 -6.60
N LEU A 547 -14.89 -26.22 -5.96
CA LEU A 547 -15.71 -25.18 -6.56
C LEU A 547 -14.87 -23.95 -7.00
N MET A 548 -13.93 -23.50 -6.18
CA MET A 548 -13.06 -22.37 -6.54
C MET A 548 -12.19 -22.71 -7.76
N GLN A 549 -11.69 -23.95 -7.84
CA GLN A 549 -10.90 -24.42 -8.99
C GLN A 549 -11.75 -24.59 -10.25
N ASP A 550 -13.00 -25.04 -10.12
CA ASP A 550 -13.97 -25.18 -11.23
C ASP A 550 -14.43 -23.82 -11.78
N LEU A 551 -14.45 -22.80 -10.92
CA LEU A 551 -14.73 -21.40 -11.29
C LEU A 551 -13.47 -20.67 -11.78
N ASP A 552 -12.37 -21.37 -12.07
CA ASP A 552 -11.09 -20.80 -12.51
C ASP A 552 -10.65 -19.59 -11.65
N TYR A 553 -10.82 -19.70 -10.33
CA TYR A 553 -10.50 -18.69 -9.35
C TYR A 553 -11.20 -17.33 -9.52
N ASP A 554 -12.36 -17.31 -10.18
CA ASP A 554 -13.23 -16.14 -10.27
C ASP A 554 -13.86 -15.84 -8.90
N ILE A 555 -13.34 -14.80 -8.22
CA ILE A 555 -13.79 -14.43 -6.87
C ILE A 555 -15.25 -13.97 -6.85
N ARG A 556 -15.70 -13.21 -7.87
CA ARG A 556 -17.09 -12.72 -7.90
C ARG A 556 -18.06 -13.88 -8.14
N ALA A 557 -17.70 -14.84 -9.00
CA ALA A 557 -18.49 -16.04 -9.20
C ALA A 557 -18.59 -16.88 -7.93
N PHE A 558 -17.47 -17.08 -7.22
CA PHE A 558 -17.46 -17.77 -5.93
C PHE A 558 -18.32 -17.06 -4.89
N GLN A 559 -18.19 -15.73 -4.76
CA GLN A 559 -19.03 -14.93 -3.86
C GLN A 559 -20.51 -15.02 -4.24
N THR A 560 -20.84 -15.05 -5.53
CA THR A 560 -22.21 -15.24 -5.99
C THR A 560 -22.81 -16.51 -5.40
N VAL A 561 -22.06 -17.61 -5.38
CA VAL A 561 -22.52 -18.87 -4.77
C VAL A 561 -22.78 -18.70 -3.26
N LEU A 562 -21.83 -18.12 -2.52
CA LEU A 562 -21.98 -17.91 -1.07
C LEU A 562 -23.21 -17.06 -0.72
N LEU A 563 -23.47 -16.00 -1.50
CA LEU A 563 -24.61 -15.10 -1.31
C LEU A 563 -25.97 -15.74 -1.67
N HIS A 564 -25.99 -16.86 -2.40
CA HIS A 564 -27.19 -17.63 -2.75
C HIS A 564 -27.50 -18.76 -1.78
N THR A 565 -26.61 -19.03 -0.82
CA THR A 565 -26.86 -20.06 0.21
C THR A 565 -28.05 -19.67 1.12
N ASP A 566 -28.71 -20.68 1.67
CA ASP A 566 -29.72 -20.46 2.69
C ASP A 566 -29.11 -19.89 3.97
N LEU A 567 -27.86 -20.29 4.31
CA LEU A 567 -27.09 -19.71 5.40
C LEU A 567 -27.01 -18.17 5.33
N PHE A 568 -26.81 -17.58 4.14
CA PHE A 568 -26.75 -16.13 3.98
C PHE A 568 -28.07 -15.43 4.27
N ARG A 569 -29.19 -16.17 4.26
CA ARG A 569 -30.55 -15.69 4.54
C ARG A 569 -31.03 -15.97 5.94
N ARG A 570 -30.19 -16.50 6.82
CA ARG A 570 -30.58 -16.82 8.19
C ARG A 570 -30.13 -15.76 9.18
N GLU A 571 -30.85 -15.66 10.29
CA GLU A 571 -30.46 -14.79 11.40
C GLU A 571 -29.14 -15.25 12.01
N MET A 572 -28.30 -14.27 12.40
CA MET A 572 -27.07 -14.55 13.15
C MET A 572 -27.38 -14.50 14.64
N HIS A 573 -27.10 -15.57 15.36
CA HIS A 573 -27.11 -15.56 16.82
C HIS A 573 -25.87 -14.85 17.36
N LEU A 574 -26.10 -13.85 18.22
CA LEU A 574 -25.08 -13.14 18.99
C LEU A 574 -24.97 -13.72 20.41
N GLU A 575 -25.07 -15.05 20.57
CA GLU A 575 -24.79 -15.61 21.88
C GLU A 575 -23.30 -15.54 22.16
N ASP A 576 -22.94 -15.13 23.39
CA ASP A 576 -21.57 -15.08 23.89
C ASP A 576 -20.93 -16.46 23.78
N HIS A 577 -20.08 -16.65 22.77
CA HIS A 577 -19.31 -17.87 22.65
C HIS A 577 -18.25 -17.90 23.74
N SER A 578 -18.47 -18.69 24.77
CA SER A 578 -17.43 -18.98 25.76
C SER A 578 -16.21 -19.61 25.06
N PRO A 579 -14.97 -19.27 25.47
CA PRO A 579 -13.77 -19.89 24.92
C PRO A 579 -13.85 -21.41 25.00
N GLY A 580 -13.80 -22.10 23.86
CA GLY A 580 -13.89 -23.56 23.76
C GLY A 580 -15.23 -24.10 23.22
N MET A 581 -16.21 -23.26 22.98
CA MET A 581 -17.44 -23.68 22.27
C MET A 581 -17.15 -23.90 20.77
N LYS A 582 -17.63 -25.03 20.24
CA LYS A 582 -17.57 -25.27 18.78
C LYS A 582 -18.56 -24.37 18.08
N PHE A 583 -18.06 -23.62 17.10
CA PHE A 583 -18.90 -22.78 16.25
C PHE A 583 -19.68 -23.64 15.25
N HIS A 584 -21.01 -23.49 15.22
CA HIS A 584 -21.89 -24.15 14.26
C HIS A 584 -22.55 -23.10 13.38
N PHE A 585 -22.44 -23.27 12.04
CA PHE A 585 -23.05 -22.36 11.07
C PHE A 585 -24.56 -22.63 11.00
N ALA A 586 -25.29 -22.16 12.00
CA ALA A 586 -26.76 -22.28 12.08
C ALA A 586 -27.46 -21.03 11.46
N GLY A 587 -26.70 -20.00 11.20
CA GLY A 587 -27.09 -18.73 10.65
C GLY A 587 -26.24 -17.62 11.22
#